data_ac8fc505c91522a06318d84a164ee3b5
#
_entry.id   ac8fc505c91522a06318d84a164ee3b5
#
_cell.length_a   1.000
_cell.length_b   1.000
_cell.length_c   1.000
_cell.angle_alpha   90.00
_cell.angle_beta   90.00
_cell.angle_gamma   90.00
#
_symmetry.space_group_name_H-M   'P 1'
#
loop_
_entity.id
_entity.type
_entity.pdbx_description
1 polymer ?
#
loop_
_entity_poly.entity_id
_entity_poly.type
_entity_poly.pdbx_seq_one_letter_code
_entity_poly.pdbx_strand_id
1 'polypeptide(L)'
;MTQPSLHLRQYQKEDVLKLAKLKCSACLNEQRTGKTPTALMIMRVQHHKKILIVCPGVATYSWKTQFETWLQRPCIVLDGTPTQRKEKLKQWTDGLVITFDTLKILNHYTNETKHLPKKKREIDHQTGELNNILKQHAEAVIVDEFHRARNPKTYTAKALFKLITVIPYRVALTGTPAYSKNTDIWTLLHFLYPAKFPSYWKFLEEYFEIPLKWTPNGMARDLKNAVMRPEKQSQLQAFLNLIATQRKQHDPDVMPWLPNKPIPIKVKLPPTKEQQQHLDMLMKYFETDSIICKQPIDRLVRYRQICQDPRLLNLKGGSAKTNWLDMFYKDYAEQPTIIFSTFTSYLKLLSDSCPYPYALITGETSNEERKTIETKFQNGEINYIFANIKAAKENLTLDRAEHKIFLDKYPPLGDILQASERFTATQESRKNIPKKIWEVMLANTFDEQIYTALEESKTETDILNNFKNYLK
;
A
#
# COMPACT_ATOMS: atom_id res chain seq x y z
N MET A 1 11.31 -10.43 -31.48
CA MET A 1 10.57 -10.73 -30.20
C MET A 1 9.14 -10.29 -30.41
N THR A 2 8.22 -11.22 -30.61
CA THR A 2 6.78 -10.94 -30.76
C THR A 2 6.26 -10.35 -29.44
N GLN A 3 5.70 -9.14 -29.49
CA GLN A 3 5.03 -8.55 -28.34
C GLN A 3 3.95 -9.52 -27.84
N PRO A 4 3.87 -9.80 -26.53
CA PRO A 4 2.80 -10.63 -26.02
C PRO A 4 1.46 -9.96 -26.37
N SER A 5 0.55 -10.75 -26.93
CA SER A 5 -0.78 -10.27 -27.30
C SER A 5 -1.50 -9.73 -26.06
N LEU A 6 -1.72 -8.43 -26.05
CA LEU A 6 -2.40 -7.72 -24.96
C LEU A 6 -3.90 -8.04 -25.01
N HIS A 7 -4.32 -9.04 -24.24
CA HIS A 7 -5.73 -9.42 -24.13
C HIS A 7 -6.25 -9.24 -22.70
N LEU A 8 -7.35 -8.53 -22.57
CA LEU A 8 -8.11 -8.54 -21.32
C LEU A 8 -8.64 -9.96 -21.04
N ARG A 9 -8.57 -10.36 -19.78
CA ARG A 9 -9.23 -11.56 -19.28
C ARG A 9 -10.75 -11.41 -19.36
N GLN A 10 -11.50 -12.50 -19.37
CA GLN A 10 -12.95 -12.44 -19.58
C GLN A 10 -13.65 -11.54 -18.56
N TYR A 11 -13.39 -11.70 -17.27
CA TYR A 11 -13.96 -10.86 -16.22
C TYR A 11 -13.57 -9.38 -16.35
N GLN A 12 -12.37 -9.07 -16.86
CA GLN A 12 -11.96 -7.68 -17.11
C GLN A 12 -12.75 -7.07 -18.27
N LYS A 13 -13.06 -7.84 -19.31
CA LYS A 13 -13.93 -7.39 -20.42
C LYS A 13 -15.32 -7.05 -19.91
N GLU A 14 -15.89 -7.90 -19.05
CA GLU A 14 -17.18 -7.67 -18.41
C GLU A 14 -17.17 -6.40 -17.55
N ASP A 15 -16.12 -6.24 -16.73
CA ASP A 15 -15.93 -5.04 -15.90
C ASP A 15 -15.84 -3.78 -16.76
N VAL A 16 -15.08 -3.79 -17.87
CA VAL A 16 -14.99 -2.68 -18.82
C VAL A 16 -16.35 -2.38 -19.43
N LEU A 17 -17.07 -3.39 -19.94
CA LEU A 17 -18.37 -3.20 -20.57
C LEU A 17 -19.42 -2.62 -19.59
N LYS A 18 -19.36 -3.03 -18.33
CA LYS A 18 -20.23 -2.49 -17.28
C LYS A 18 -19.89 -1.04 -16.96
N LEU A 19 -18.62 -0.76 -16.64
CA LEU A 19 -18.20 0.53 -16.12
C LEU A 19 -18.12 1.61 -17.20
N ALA A 20 -17.84 1.26 -18.45
CA ALA A 20 -17.78 2.19 -19.56
C ALA A 20 -19.14 2.81 -19.94
N LYS A 21 -20.26 2.24 -19.46
CA LYS A 21 -21.61 2.84 -19.61
C LYS A 21 -21.82 4.04 -18.67
N LEU A 22 -20.94 4.22 -17.69
CA LEU A 22 -21.07 5.21 -16.63
C LEU A 22 -20.08 6.36 -16.82
N LYS A 23 -20.52 7.61 -16.58
CA LYS A 23 -19.60 8.75 -16.52
C LYS A 23 -18.63 8.67 -15.34
N CYS A 24 -19.13 8.15 -14.22
CA CYS A 24 -18.36 8.01 -12.99
C CYS A 24 -18.49 6.59 -12.44
N SER A 25 -17.40 5.93 -12.18
CA SER A 25 -17.39 4.54 -11.76
C SER A 25 -16.21 4.22 -10.83
N ALA A 26 -16.26 3.06 -10.18
CA ALA A 26 -15.15 2.56 -9.38
C ALA A 26 -14.78 1.12 -9.74
N CYS A 27 -13.48 0.82 -9.75
CA CYS A 27 -12.99 -0.54 -9.79
C CYS A 27 -12.40 -0.87 -8.41
N LEU A 28 -13.22 -1.56 -7.60
CA LEU A 28 -12.91 -1.94 -6.22
C LEU A 28 -12.35 -3.37 -6.15
N ASN A 29 -11.80 -3.84 -7.25
CA ASN A 29 -11.25 -5.17 -7.38
C ASN A 29 -9.99 -5.30 -6.51
N GLU A 30 -9.79 -6.46 -5.91
CA GLU A 30 -8.59 -6.76 -5.13
C GLU A 30 -7.31 -6.52 -5.93
N GLN A 31 -6.19 -6.48 -5.26
CA GLN A 31 -4.89 -6.30 -5.91
C GLN A 31 -4.66 -7.44 -6.92
N ARG A 32 -3.86 -7.18 -7.98
CA ARG A 32 -3.50 -8.13 -9.06
C ARG A 32 -4.64 -8.66 -9.93
N THR A 33 -5.85 -8.17 -9.77
CA THR A 33 -6.95 -8.48 -10.69
C THR A 33 -6.92 -7.67 -11.99
N GLY A 34 -5.89 -6.81 -12.17
CA GLY A 34 -5.71 -6.02 -13.39
C GLY A 34 -6.57 -4.76 -13.45
N LYS A 35 -6.69 -4.02 -12.34
CA LYS A 35 -7.41 -2.73 -12.29
C LYS A 35 -6.91 -1.71 -13.31
N THR A 36 -5.57 -1.62 -13.49
CA THR A 36 -4.94 -0.66 -14.42
C THR A 36 -5.38 -0.87 -15.87
N PRO A 37 -5.23 -2.08 -16.49
CA PRO A 37 -5.74 -2.30 -17.84
C PRO A 37 -7.25 -2.12 -17.94
N THR A 38 -8.03 -2.52 -16.94
CA THR A 38 -9.48 -2.30 -16.92
C THR A 38 -9.80 -0.80 -17.01
N ALA A 39 -9.17 0.03 -16.18
CA ALA A 39 -9.39 1.49 -16.20
C ALA A 39 -8.98 2.13 -17.53
N LEU A 40 -7.84 1.74 -18.08
CA LEU A 40 -7.39 2.27 -19.39
C LEU A 40 -8.34 1.86 -20.51
N MET A 41 -8.84 0.64 -20.49
CA MET A 41 -9.79 0.19 -21.51
C MET A 41 -11.18 0.83 -21.36
N ILE A 42 -11.61 1.21 -20.14
CA ILE A 42 -12.81 2.06 -19.96
C ILE A 42 -12.61 3.38 -20.71
N MET A 43 -11.46 4.06 -20.54
CA MET A 43 -11.16 5.32 -21.22
C MET A 43 -11.12 5.15 -22.76
N ARG A 44 -10.59 4.02 -23.24
CA ARG A 44 -10.57 3.70 -24.68
C ARG A 44 -11.97 3.52 -25.24
N VAL A 45 -12.83 2.76 -24.57
CA VAL A 45 -14.23 2.51 -24.98
C VAL A 45 -15.05 3.79 -24.97
N GLN A 46 -14.77 4.70 -24.03
CA GLN A 46 -15.40 6.02 -23.94
C GLN A 46 -14.78 7.07 -24.88
N HIS A 47 -13.75 6.71 -25.67
CA HIS A 47 -13.06 7.56 -26.64
C HIS A 47 -12.41 8.82 -26.07
N HIS A 48 -12.02 8.80 -24.77
CA HIS A 48 -11.33 9.93 -24.17
C HIS A 48 -9.91 10.09 -24.71
N LYS A 49 -9.55 11.33 -25.05
CA LYS A 49 -8.22 11.69 -25.55
C LYS A 49 -7.32 12.15 -24.40
N LYS A 50 -7.67 13.21 -23.68
CA LYS A 50 -6.87 13.79 -22.61
C LYS A 50 -7.26 13.22 -21.26
N ILE A 51 -6.44 12.28 -20.76
CA ILE A 51 -6.70 11.51 -19.56
C ILE A 51 -5.70 11.93 -18.48
N LEU A 52 -6.21 12.42 -17.35
CA LEU A 52 -5.44 12.67 -16.14
C LEU A 52 -5.39 11.41 -15.28
N ILE A 53 -4.20 11.02 -14.82
CA ILE A 53 -4.00 9.89 -13.90
C ILE A 53 -3.39 10.42 -12.62
N VAL A 54 -4.07 10.24 -11.50
CA VAL A 54 -3.58 10.59 -10.16
C VAL A 54 -3.22 9.30 -9.44
N CYS A 55 -1.95 9.14 -9.07
CA CYS A 55 -1.45 7.91 -8.46
C CYS A 55 -0.39 8.18 -7.37
N PRO A 56 0.01 7.18 -6.57
CA PRO A 56 1.19 7.26 -5.73
C PRO A 56 2.46 7.57 -6.54
N GLY A 57 3.41 8.34 -5.95
CA GLY A 57 4.62 8.79 -6.64
C GLY A 57 5.42 7.64 -7.27
N VAL A 58 5.49 6.53 -6.56
CA VAL A 58 6.15 5.30 -6.99
C VAL A 58 5.46 4.59 -8.18
N ALA A 59 4.18 4.87 -8.46
CA ALA A 59 3.42 4.26 -9.55
C ALA A 59 3.49 5.06 -10.86
N THR A 60 4.05 6.27 -10.86
CA THR A 60 3.98 7.20 -12.00
C THR A 60 4.52 6.62 -13.30
N TYR A 61 5.73 6.08 -13.27
CA TYR A 61 6.35 5.49 -14.46
C TYR A 61 5.72 4.17 -14.90
N SER A 62 5.22 3.37 -13.94
CA SER A 62 4.44 2.17 -14.23
C SER A 62 3.14 2.54 -14.96
N TRP A 63 2.43 3.58 -14.50
CA TRP A 63 1.23 4.09 -15.17
C TRP A 63 1.53 4.61 -16.57
N LYS A 64 2.65 5.35 -16.74
CA LYS A 64 3.09 5.79 -18.07
C LYS A 64 3.28 4.59 -19.00
N THR A 65 4.07 3.61 -18.59
CA THR A 65 4.34 2.41 -19.40
C THR A 65 3.05 1.65 -19.73
N GLN A 66 2.17 1.45 -18.75
CA GLN A 66 0.89 0.78 -18.97
C GLN A 66 -0.02 1.57 -19.92
N PHE A 67 -0.08 2.90 -19.79
CA PHE A 67 -0.85 3.76 -20.67
C PHE A 67 -0.36 3.62 -22.13
N GLU A 68 0.94 3.78 -22.36
CA GLU A 68 1.56 3.65 -23.67
C GLU A 68 1.36 2.25 -24.26
N THR A 69 1.43 1.20 -23.43
CA THR A 69 1.23 -0.18 -23.84
C THR A 69 -0.21 -0.48 -24.24
N TRP A 70 -1.19 -0.12 -23.41
CA TRP A 70 -2.59 -0.48 -23.62
C TRP A 70 -3.34 0.44 -24.59
N LEU A 71 -3.04 1.74 -24.56
CA LEU A 71 -3.71 2.71 -25.42
C LEU A 71 -2.91 3.02 -26.69
N GLN A 72 -1.62 2.66 -26.76
CA GLN A 72 -0.70 2.97 -27.87
C GLN A 72 -0.66 4.47 -28.18
N ARG A 73 -0.62 5.28 -27.13
CA ARG A 73 -0.69 6.75 -27.16
C ARG A 73 0.35 7.33 -26.20
N PRO A 74 0.88 8.55 -26.45
CA PRO A 74 1.88 9.16 -25.58
C PRO A 74 1.35 9.48 -24.18
N CYS A 75 2.23 9.33 -23.18
CA CYS A 75 1.92 9.64 -21.81
C CYS A 75 3.09 10.38 -21.13
N ILE A 76 2.78 11.45 -20.43
CA ILE A 76 3.74 12.31 -19.74
C ILE A 76 3.62 12.12 -18.23
N VAL A 77 4.77 12.03 -17.54
CA VAL A 77 4.84 12.13 -16.07
C VAL A 77 5.17 13.56 -15.70
N LEU A 78 4.29 14.18 -14.90
CA LEU A 78 4.44 15.56 -14.44
C LEU A 78 5.30 15.63 -13.18
N ASP A 79 6.60 15.47 -13.36
CA ASP A 79 7.64 15.59 -12.33
C ASP A 79 8.61 16.72 -12.64
N GLY A 80 9.59 16.92 -11.76
CA GLY A 80 10.62 17.94 -11.91
C GLY A 80 10.26 19.29 -11.27
N THR A 81 11.02 20.33 -11.64
CA THR A 81 10.85 21.71 -11.16
C THR A 81 9.55 22.34 -11.71
N PRO A 82 9.04 23.43 -11.10
CA PRO A 82 7.86 24.14 -11.63
C PRO A 82 7.97 24.52 -13.11
N THR A 83 9.15 24.97 -13.55
CA THR A 83 9.41 25.32 -14.95
C THR A 83 9.32 24.10 -15.87
N GLN A 84 9.96 22.99 -15.48
CA GLN A 84 9.90 21.74 -16.23
C GLN A 84 8.47 21.21 -16.33
N ARG A 85 7.68 21.30 -15.26
CA ARG A 85 6.26 20.91 -15.27
C ARG A 85 5.45 21.77 -16.23
N LYS A 86 5.71 23.09 -16.29
CA LYS A 86 5.03 24.00 -17.22
C LYS A 86 5.32 23.61 -18.68
N GLU A 87 6.56 23.29 -19.01
CA GLU A 87 6.92 22.84 -20.37
C GLU A 87 6.30 21.48 -20.71
N LYS A 88 6.31 20.52 -19.77
CA LYS A 88 5.64 19.22 -19.96
C LYS A 88 4.15 19.36 -20.22
N LEU A 89 3.47 20.29 -19.50
CA LEU A 89 2.03 20.53 -19.71
C LEU A 89 1.72 21.08 -21.09
N LYS A 90 2.59 21.90 -21.69
CA LYS A 90 2.43 22.36 -23.08
C LYS A 90 2.48 21.21 -24.08
N GLN A 91 3.22 20.16 -23.76
CA GLN A 91 3.38 18.97 -24.62
C GLN A 91 2.30 17.91 -24.37
N TRP A 92 1.40 18.13 -23.42
CA TRP A 92 0.37 17.16 -23.08
C TRP A 92 -0.69 17.04 -24.15
N THR A 93 -0.73 15.87 -24.80
CA THR A 93 -1.69 15.54 -25.86
C THR A 93 -2.71 14.49 -25.41
N ASP A 94 -2.27 13.46 -24.69
CA ASP A 94 -3.06 12.27 -24.37
C ASP A 94 -3.07 11.90 -22.88
N GLY A 95 -2.05 11.18 -22.40
CA GLY A 95 -1.94 10.79 -21.00
C GLY A 95 -1.12 11.76 -20.17
N LEU A 96 -1.57 12.07 -18.96
CA LEU A 96 -0.82 12.84 -17.97
C LEU A 96 -0.88 12.16 -16.62
N VAL A 97 0.27 11.75 -16.10
CA VAL A 97 0.39 11.14 -14.77
C VAL A 97 0.93 12.15 -13.77
N ILE A 98 0.20 12.31 -12.67
CA ILE A 98 0.61 13.17 -11.55
C ILE A 98 0.53 12.40 -10.23
N THR A 99 1.29 12.85 -9.24
CA THR A 99 1.18 12.31 -7.88
C THR A 99 0.09 13.04 -7.08
N PHE A 100 -0.38 12.41 -5.98
CA PHE A 100 -1.24 13.10 -5.01
C PHE A 100 -0.58 14.37 -4.44
N ASP A 101 0.75 14.35 -4.28
CA ASP A 101 1.47 15.52 -3.78
C ASP A 101 1.52 16.63 -4.83
N THR A 102 1.77 16.30 -6.09
CA THR A 102 1.68 17.25 -7.19
C THR A 102 0.26 17.84 -7.30
N LEU A 103 -0.78 17.02 -7.14
CA LEU A 103 -2.17 17.48 -7.14
C LEU A 103 -2.45 18.46 -5.99
N LYS A 104 -1.92 18.21 -4.79
CA LYS A 104 -2.04 19.14 -3.64
C LYS A 104 -1.35 20.48 -3.93
N ILE A 105 -0.13 20.45 -4.45
CA ILE A 105 0.62 21.66 -4.83
C ILE A 105 -0.17 22.47 -5.85
N LEU A 106 -0.65 21.84 -6.91
CA LEU A 106 -1.43 22.48 -7.96
C LEU A 106 -2.76 23.09 -7.45
N ASN A 107 -3.24 22.64 -6.30
CA ASN A 107 -4.45 23.16 -5.64
C ASN A 107 -4.16 24.04 -4.42
N HIS A 108 -2.91 24.48 -4.20
CA HIS A 108 -2.49 25.30 -3.06
C HIS A 108 -2.75 24.69 -1.68
N TYR A 109 -2.78 23.35 -1.59
CA TYR A 109 -2.93 22.64 -0.31
C TYR A 109 -1.57 22.15 0.20
N THR A 110 -0.67 23.05 0.54
CA THR A 110 0.60 22.70 1.20
C THR A 110 0.63 23.28 2.61
N ASN A 111 1.18 22.53 3.56
CA ASN A 111 1.37 23.00 4.93
C ASN A 111 2.40 24.15 5.01
N GLU A 112 3.21 24.32 3.96
CA GLU A 112 4.31 25.30 3.90
C GLU A 112 3.82 26.73 3.61
N THR A 113 2.61 26.91 3.08
CA THR A 113 2.13 28.22 2.65
C THR A 113 1.74 29.17 3.79
N LYS A 114 1.55 28.66 5.01
CA LYS A 114 1.17 29.49 6.17
C LYS A 114 2.32 30.34 6.74
N HIS A 115 3.58 30.00 6.47
CA HIS A 115 4.77 30.62 7.05
C HIS A 115 5.79 31.17 6.03
N LEU A 116 5.43 31.27 4.74
CA LEU A 116 6.36 31.69 3.70
C LEU A 116 6.42 33.20 3.51
N PRO A 117 7.65 33.79 3.37
CA PRO A 117 7.82 35.20 3.04
C PRO A 117 7.24 35.52 1.64
N LYS A 118 6.87 36.83 1.43
CA LYS A 118 6.16 37.31 0.23
C LYS A 118 6.73 36.83 -1.12
N LYS A 119 8.03 36.63 -1.25
CA LYS A 119 8.69 36.12 -2.47
C LYS A 119 8.28 34.69 -2.87
N LYS A 120 7.87 33.84 -1.93
CA LYS A 120 7.36 32.48 -2.22
C LYS A 120 5.89 32.47 -2.63
N ARG A 121 5.12 33.55 -2.42
CA ARG A 121 3.74 33.68 -2.91
C ARG A 121 3.66 33.86 -4.42
N GLU A 122 4.72 34.34 -5.09
CA GLU A 122 4.78 34.45 -6.55
C GLU A 122 4.85 33.06 -7.23
N ILE A 123 5.43 32.06 -6.54
CA ILE A 123 5.38 30.66 -6.99
C ILE A 123 3.94 30.12 -6.95
N ASP A 124 3.11 30.61 -6.04
CA ASP A 124 1.70 30.25 -5.91
C ASP A 124 0.84 30.74 -7.10
N HIS A 125 1.15 31.88 -7.72
CA HIS A 125 0.46 32.33 -8.94
C HIS A 125 0.77 31.41 -10.14
N GLN A 126 2.00 30.89 -10.25
CA GLN A 126 2.36 29.96 -11.31
C GLN A 126 1.67 28.60 -11.15
N THR A 127 1.46 28.11 -9.91
CA THR A 127 0.72 26.86 -9.66
C THR A 127 -0.77 26.99 -9.94
N GLY A 128 -1.36 28.18 -9.77
CA GLY A 128 -2.75 28.47 -10.16
C GLY A 128 -2.97 28.35 -11.67
N GLU A 129 -2.02 28.84 -12.46
CA GLU A 129 -2.05 28.72 -13.93
C GLU A 129 -1.98 27.25 -14.37
N LEU A 130 -1.09 26.44 -13.78
CA LEU A 130 -0.99 25.02 -14.06
C LEU A 130 -2.25 24.25 -13.71
N ASN A 131 -2.89 24.59 -12.59
CA ASN A 131 -4.15 23.99 -12.19
C ASN A 131 -5.28 24.32 -13.19
N ASN A 132 -5.31 25.53 -13.72
CA ASN A 132 -6.29 25.91 -14.75
C ASN A 132 -6.09 25.15 -16.05
N ILE A 133 -4.84 24.92 -16.47
CA ILE A 133 -4.53 24.11 -17.66
C ILE A 133 -5.03 22.68 -17.48
N LEU A 134 -4.76 22.05 -16.33
CA LEU A 134 -5.28 20.70 -16.05
C LEU A 134 -6.80 20.63 -16.11
N LYS A 135 -7.47 21.59 -15.51
CA LYS A 135 -8.93 21.67 -15.48
C LYS A 135 -9.56 21.89 -16.84
N GLN A 136 -8.94 22.71 -17.68
CA GLN A 136 -9.49 23.04 -19.01
C GLN A 136 -9.28 21.94 -20.04
N HIS A 137 -8.29 21.07 -19.85
CA HIS A 137 -7.88 20.12 -20.87
C HIS A 137 -8.16 18.66 -20.55
N ALA A 138 -8.34 18.25 -19.28
CA ALA A 138 -8.62 16.88 -18.94
C ALA A 138 -10.09 16.50 -19.22
N GLU A 139 -10.31 15.50 -20.05
CA GLU A 139 -11.65 14.96 -20.34
C GLU A 139 -12.09 13.96 -19.29
N ALA A 140 -11.14 13.15 -18.81
CA ALA A 140 -11.37 12.11 -17.82
C ALA A 140 -10.23 12.05 -16.79
N VAL A 141 -10.55 11.53 -15.60
CA VAL A 141 -9.55 11.27 -14.56
C VAL A 141 -9.66 9.85 -14.02
N ILE A 142 -8.50 9.20 -13.90
CA ILE A 142 -8.32 7.95 -13.17
C ILE A 142 -7.59 8.27 -11.86
N VAL A 143 -8.13 7.85 -10.73
CA VAL A 143 -7.51 8.01 -9.42
C VAL A 143 -7.16 6.63 -8.87
N ASP A 144 -5.86 6.31 -8.85
CA ASP A 144 -5.36 5.05 -8.32
C ASP A 144 -5.13 5.14 -6.80
N GLU A 145 -5.29 4.00 -6.12
CA GLU A 145 -5.21 3.91 -4.66
C GLU A 145 -6.08 4.97 -3.96
N PHE A 146 -7.34 5.06 -4.37
CA PHE A 146 -8.28 6.08 -3.89
C PHE A 146 -8.42 6.12 -2.37
N HIS A 147 -8.15 5.01 -1.67
CA HIS A 147 -8.17 4.95 -0.21
C HIS A 147 -7.23 5.98 0.46
N ARG A 148 -6.25 6.54 -0.25
CA ARG A 148 -5.41 7.65 0.25
C ARG A 148 -6.20 8.94 0.49
N ALA A 149 -7.36 9.08 -0.14
CA ALA A 149 -8.27 10.22 0.04
C ALA A 149 -9.45 9.93 0.97
N ARG A 150 -9.48 8.79 1.68
CA ARG A 150 -10.61 8.34 2.52
C ARG A 150 -11.08 9.34 3.57
N ASN A 151 -10.19 10.15 4.12
CA ASN A 151 -10.55 11.16 5.11
C ASN A 151 -10.88 12.49 4.40
N PRO A 152 -12.14 12.98 4.46
CA PRO A 152 -12.57 14.20 3.75
C PRO A 152 -11.88 15.48 4.24
N LYS A 153 -11.30 15.46 5.44
CA LYS A 153 -10.62 16.63 6.03
C LYS A 153 -9.21 16.82 5.49
N THR A 154 -8.62 15.80 4.83
CA THR A 154 -7.25 15.88 4.30
C THR A 154 -7.15 16.77 3.08
N TYR A 155 -5.99 17.38 2.87
CA TYR A 155 -5.70 18.16 1.67
C TYR A 155 -5.77 17.30 0.39
N THR A 156 -5.45 16.00 0.48
CA THR A 156 -5.58 15.05 -0.62
C THR A 156 -7.04 14.93 -1.10
N ALA A 157 -7.98 14.69 -0.18
CA ALA A 157 -9.39 14.62 -0.50
C ALA A 157 -9.92 15.95 -1.07
N LYS A 158 -9.58 17.06 -0.42
CA LYS A 158 -9.98 18.41 -0.87
C LYS A 158 -9.45 18.74 -2.27
N ALA A 159 -8.22 18.33 -2.59
CA ALA A 159 -7.64 18.53 -3.92
C ALA A 159 -8.36 17.71 -4.99
N LEU A 160 -8.71 16.46 -4.70
CA LEU A 160 -9.52 15.63 -5.60
C LEU A 160 -10.93 16.22 -5.81
N PHE A 161 -11.56 16.72 -4.76
CA PHE A 161 -12.90 17.31 -4.88
C PHE A 161 -12.94 18.53 -5.80
N LYS A 162 -11.85 19.28 -5.93
CA LYS A 162 -11.76 20.37 -6.91
C LYS A 162 -11.82 19.89 -8.37
N LEU A 163 -11.46 18.63 -8.65
CA LEU A 163 -11.57 18.06 -9.99
C LEU A 163 -13.01 17.74 -10.39
N ILE A 164 -13.91 17.55 -9.40
CA ILE A 164 -15.31 17.18 -9.65
C ILE A 164 -16.03 18.18 -10.54
N THR A 165 -15.76 19.48 -10.34
CA THR A 165 -16.46 20.56 -11.03
C THR A 165 -16.03 20.73 -12.49
N VAL A 166 -14.93 20.13 -12.90
CA VAL A 166 -14.30 20.39 -14.20
C VAL A 166 -14.03 19.14 -15.03
N ILE A 167 -13.96 17.96 -14.39
CA ILE A 167 -13.72 16.69 -15.10
C ILE A 167 -14.96 15.80 -14.95
N PRO A 168 -15.75 15.63 -16.01
CA PRO A 168 -17.03 14.91 -15.94
C PRO A 168 -16.87 13.39 -15.82
N TYR A 169 -15.82 12.80 -16.40
CA TYR A 169 -15.59 11.36 -16.38
C TYR A 169 -14.55 11.00 -15.34
N ARG A 170 -14.93 10.19 -14.35
CA ARG A 170 -14.08 9.86 -13.20
C ARG A 170 -14.12 8.38 -12.90
N VAL A 171 -12.93 7.79 -12.81
CA VAL A 171 -12.75 6.38 -12.42
C VAL A 171 -11.86 6.31 -11.18
N ALA A 172 -12.37 5.71 -10.11
CA ALA A 172 -11.62 5.49 -8.88
C ALA A 172 -11.20 4.02 -8.78
N LEU A 173 -9.93 3.77 -8.45
CA LEU A 173 -9.37 2.44 -8.27
C LEU A 173 -8.91 2.26 -6.82
N THR A 174 -9.26 1.15 -6.20
CA THR A 174 -8.69 0.72 -4.93
C THR A 174 -8.76 -0.79 -4.77
N GLY A 175 -7.68 -1.39 -4.27
CA GLY A 175 -7.61 -2.84 -3.98
C GLY A 175 -8.07 -3.21 -2.57
N THR A 176 -8.31 -2.22 -1.72
CA THR A 176 -8.78 -2.40 -0.35
C THR A 176 -10.14 -1.73 -0.19
N PRO A 177 -11.24 -2.39 -0.64
CA PRO A 177 -12.58 -1.84 -0.48
C PRO A 177 -13.04 -1.82 0.99
N ALA A 178 -12.40 -2.60 1.84
CA ALA A 178 -12.61 -2.51 3.28
C ALA A 178 -11.93 -1.24 3.81
N TYR A 179 -12.65 -0.15 3.75
CA TYR A 179 -12.31 1.04 4.51
C TYR A 179 -12.26 0.66 6.00
N SER A 180 -11.21 1.07 6.69
CA SER A 180 -11.04 0.78 8.13
C SER A 180 -12.22 1.26 8.99
N LYS A 181 -13.07 2.12 8.39
CA LYS A 181 -14.35 2.58 8.92
C LYS A 181 -15.34 2.71 7.78
N ASN A 182 -16.55 2.21 7.99
CA ASN A 182 -17.63 2.33 7.01
C ASN A 182 -17.91 3.79 6.59
N THR A 183 -17.62 4.75 7.47
CA THR A 183 -17.77 6.19 7.19
C THR A 183 -16.82 6.72 6.12
N ASP A 184 -15.71 6.04 5.88
CA ASP A 184 -14.67 6.46 4.92
C ASP A 184 -15.15 6.38 3.46
N ILE A 185 -16.20 5.60 3.19
CA ILE A 185 -16.75 5.42 1.83
C ILE A 185 -17.35 6.71 1.25
N TRP A 186 -17.75 7.65 2.12
CA TRP A 186 -18.36 8.90 1.65
C TRP A 186 -17.47 9.67 0.67
N THR A 187 -16.15 9.68 0.89
CA THR A 187 -15.23 10.40 -0.01
C THR A 187 -15.25 9.86 -1.43
N LEU A 188 -15.36 8.53 -1.59
CA LEU A 188 -15.52 7.89 -2.89
C LEU A 188 -16.85 8.25 -3.53
N LEU A 189 -17.93 8.14 -2.75
CA LEU A 189 -19.28 8.45 -3.22
C LEU A 189 -19.44 9.92 -3.62
N HIS A 190 -18.90 10.85 -2.82
CA HIS A 190 -18.89 12.27 -3.13
C HIS A 190 -18.04 12.58 -4.36
N PHE A 191 -16.86 11.97 -4.48
CA PHE A 191 -16.01 12.14 -5.67
C PHE A 191 -16.71 11.71 -6.96
N LEU A 192 -17.42 10.59 -6.92
CA LEU A 192 -18.11 10.06 -8.11
C LEU A 192 -19.49 10.72 -8.33
N TYR A 193 -20.30 10.88 -7.29
CA TYR A 193 -21.70 11.34 -7.35
C TYR A 193 -21.96 12.45 -6.33
N PRO A 194 -21.36 13.65 -6.51
CA PRO A 194 -21.47 14.75 -5.54
C PRO A 194 -22.90 15.26 -5.34
N ALA A 195 -23.73 15.24 -6.38
CA ALA A 195 -25.13 15.66 -6.27
C ALA A 195 -25.95 14.73 -5.35
N LYS A 196 -25.64 13.42 -5.35
CA LYS A 196 -26.30 12.43 -4.48
C LYS A 196 -25.74 12.42 -3.06
N PHE A 197 -24.44 12.66 -2.91
CA PHE A 197 -23.73 12.65 -1.62
C PHE A 197 -23.06 14.01 -1.34
N PRO A 198 -23.81 15.12 -1.24
CA PRO A 198 -23.23 16.46 -1.21
C PRO A 198 -22.53 16.79 0.10
N SER A 199 -22.97 16.21 1.23
CA SER A 199 -22.48 16.54 2.57
C SER A 199 -22.08 15.30 3.37
N TYR A 200 -20.88 15.35 3.93
CA TYR A 200 -20.38 14.30 4.82
C TYR A 200 -21.28 14.10 6.05
N TRP A 201 -21.71 15.20 6.67
CA TRP A 201 -22.52 15.13 7.87
C TRP A 201 -23.93 14.59 7.59
N LYS A 202 -24.57 15.04 6.47
CA LYS A 202 -25.88 14.49 6.07
C LYS A 202 -25.79 12.99 5.78
N PHE A 203 -24.71 12.55 5.12
CA PHE A 203 -24.46 11.13 4.88
C PHE A 203 -24.32 10.35 6.19
N LEU A 204 -23.57 10.87 7.18
CA LEU A 204 -23.43 10.22 8.46
C LEU A 204 -24.77 10.13 9.22
N GLU A 205 -25.54 11.18 9.21
CA GLU A 205 -26.88 11.21 9.88
C GLU A 205 -27.88 10.25 9.23
N GLU A 206 -27.83 10.12 7.92
CA GLU A 206 -28.73 9.25 7.17
C GLU A 206 -28.35 7.77 7.27
N TYR A 207 -27.06 7.45 7.19
CA TYR A 207 -26.58 6.07 7.03
C TYR A 207 -26.09 5.44 8.33
N PHE A 208 -25.81 6.21 9.37
CA PHE A 208 -25.17 5.69 10.59
C PHE A 208 -25.92 6.08 11.88
N GLU A 209 -25.84 5.20 12.84
CA GLU A 209 -26.07 5.50 14.25
C GLU A 209 -24.73 5.87 14.87
N ILE A 210 -24.65 7.10 15.40
CA ILE A 210 -23.40 7.66 15.91
C ILE A 210 -23.61 7.90 17.42
N PRO A 211 -22.98 7.09 18.30
CA PRO A 211 -23.04 7.31 19.71
C PRO A 211 -22.35 8.62 20.10
N LEU A 212 -22.80 9.19 21.20
CA LEU A 212 -22.13 10.33 21.82
C LEU A 212 -21.10 9.83 22.83
N LYS A 213 -19.98 10.54 22.93
CA LYS A 213 -18.97 10.31 23.96
C LYS A 213 -18.63 11.60 24.67
N TRP A 214 -18.29 11.47 25.92
CA TRP A 214 -17.81 12.60 26.72
C TRP A 214 -16.36 12.95 26.34
N THR A 215 -16.09 14.24 26.19
CA THR A 215 -14.75 14.80 25.93
C THR A 215 -14.50 15.98 26.88
N PRO A 216 -13.26 16.42 27.09
CA PRO A 216 -12.98 17.60 27.90
C PRO A 216 -13.74 18.88 27.48
N ASN A 217 -14.19 18.94 26.22
CA ASN A 217 -14.95 20.06 25.66
C ASN A 217 -16.47 19.79 25.57
N GLY A 218 -16.99 18.77 26.30
CA GLY A 218 -18.38 18.37 26.31
C GLY A 218 -18.69 17.13 25.46
N MET A 219 -19.97 16.89 25.21
CA MET A 219 -20.44 15.73 24.44
C MET A 219 -20.06 15.88 22.95
N ALA A 220 -19.42 14.86 22.38
CA ALA A 220 -19.04 14.82 20.99
C ALA A 220 -19.49 13.51 20.31
N ARG A 221 -19.71 13.55 18.99
CA ARG A 221 -20.05 12.36 18.18
C ARG A 221 -18.87 11.38 18.14
N ASP A 222 -19.09 10.13 18.50
CA ASP A 222 -18.07 9.08 18.44
C ASP A 222 -18.08 8.34 17.11
N LEU A 223 -17.37 8.92 16.13
CA LEU A 223 -17.24 8.33 14.80
C LEU A 223 -16.44 7.00 14.78
N LYS A 224 -15.74 6.66 15.87
CA LYS A 224 -15.05 5.36 15.96
C LYS A 224 -16.03 4.21 16.14
N ASN A 225 -17.09 4.47 16.88
CA ASN A 225 -18.13 3.50 17.22
C ASN A 225 -19.42 3.74 16.41
N ALA A 226 -19.33 4.47 15.29
CA ALA A 226 -20.46 4.65 14.39
C ALA A 226 -20.82 3.30 13.74
N VAL A 227 -22.08 2.90 13.84
CA VAL A 227 -22.63 1.66 13.26
C VAL A 227 -23.51 2.01 12.07
N MET A 228 -23.31 1.33 10.94
CA MET A 228 -24.17 1.52 9.78
C MET A 228 -25.56 0.93 10.06
N ARG A 229 -26.62 1.68 9.71
CA ARG A 229 -28.01 1.22 9.82
C ARG A 229 -28.26 0.05 8.87
N PRO A 230 -28.77 -1.11 9.32
CA PRO A 230 -28.92 -2.31 8.51
C PRO A 230 -29.69 -2.09 7.20
N GLU A 231 -30.79 -1.31 7.25
CA GLU A 231 -31.59 -0.98 6.07
C GLU A 231 -30.84 -0.10 5.06
N LYS A 232 -29.94 0.76 5.54
CA LYS A 232 -29.10 1.62 4.70
C LYS A 232 -27.90 0.87 4.12
N GLN A 233 -27.42 -0.15 4.80
CA GLN A 233 -26.32 -1.01 4.31
C GLN A 233 -26.73 -1.68 2.99
N SER A 234 -27.90 -2.28 2.91
CA SER A 234 -28.41 -2.94 1.70
C SER A 234 -28.60 -1.93 0.56
N GLN A 235 -29.12 -0.74 0.84
CA GLN A 235 -29.29 0.32 -0.15
C GLN A 235 -27.94 0.81 -0.70
N LEU A 236 -26.95 0.99 0.18
CA LEU A 236 -25.62 1.44 -0.21
C LEU A 236 -24.90 0.36 -1.02
N GLN A 237 -25.00 -0.91 -0.63
CA GLN A 237 -24.42 -2.03 -1.37
C GLN A 237 -25.06 -2.16 -2.76
N ALA A 238 -26.39 -2.03 -2.87
CA ALA A 238 -27.07 -2.03 -4.15
C ALA A 238 -26.59 -0.88 -5.05
N PHE A 239 -26.41 0.32 -4.50
CA PHE A 239 -25.87 1.45 -5.25
C PHE A 239 -24.42 1.21 -5.69
N LEU A 240 -23.56 0.69 -4.80
CA LEU A 240 -22.19 0.33 -5.15
C LEU A 240 -22.14 -0.73 -6.25
N ASN A 241 -23.02 -1.71 -6.21
CA ASN A 241 -23.10 -2.74 -7.24
C ASN A 241 -23.47 -2.15 -8.63
N LEU A 242 -24.17 -1.03 -8.69
CA LEU A 242 -24.46 -0.34 -9.95
C LEU A 242 -23.24 0.41 -10.50
N ILE A 243 -22.49 1.10 -9.63
CA ILE A 243 -21.43 2.03 -10.04
C ILE A 243 -20.01 1.44 -9.98
N ALA A 244 -19.86 0.25 -9.41
CA ALA A 244 -18.55 -0.36 -9.18
C ALA A 244 -18.51 -1.83 -9.55
N THR A 245 -17.28 -2.32 -9.74
CA THR A 245 -16.97 -3.76 -9.74
C THR A 245 -16.18 -4.10 -8.49
N GLN A 246 -16.40 -5.33 -7.99
CA GLN A 246 -15.71 -5.87 -6.83
C GLN A 246 -15.33 -7.32 -7.14
N ARG A 247 -14.10 -7.53 -7.60
CA ARG A 247 -13.55 -8.87 -7.85
C ARG A 247 -12.58 -9.23 -6.76
N LYS A 248 -12.73 -10.43 -6.23
CA LYS A 248 -11.83 -11.01 -5.26
C LYS A 248 -10.87 -11.99 -5.94
N GLN A 249 -9.70 -12.20 -5.36
CA GLN A 249 -8.71 -13.11 -5.92
C GLN A 249 -9.19 -14.57 -5.92
N HIS A 250 -10.10 -14.93 -5.04
CA HIS A 250 -10.69 -16.27 -4.93
C HIS A 250 -12.00 -16.45 -5.70
N ASP A 251 -12.45 -15.44 -6.44
CA ASP A 251 -13.61 -15.60 -7.30
C ASP A 251 -13.32 -16.63 -8.40
N PRO A 252 -14.28 -17.51 -8.75
CA PRO A 252 -14.06 -18.61 -9.68
C PRO A 252 -13.60 -18.16 -11.08
N ASP A 253 -13.98 -16.98 -11.52
CA ASP A 253 -13.61 -16.41 -12.80
C ASP A 253 -12.26 -15.65 -12.77
N VAL A 254 -11.76 -15.30 -11.58
CA VAL A 254 -10.49 -14.62 -11.36
C VAL A 254 -9.36 -15.60 -11.04
N MET A 255 -9.65 -16.56 -10.16
CA MET A 255 -8.66 -17.50 -9.63
C MET A 255 -7.82 -18.24 -10.70
N PRO A 256 -8.37 -18.70 -11.85
CA PRO A 256 -7.59 -19.41 -12.88
C PRO A 256 -6.48 -18.55 -13.51
N TRP A 257 -6.59 -17.24 -13.39
CA TRP A 257 -5.63 -16.28 -13.96
C TRP A 257 -4.56 -15.81 -12.99
N LEU A 258 -4.71 -16.16 -11.72
CA LEU A 258 -3.75 -15.81 -10.68
C LEU A 258 -2.85 -17.02 -10.42
N PRO A 259 -1.56 -16.80 -10.14
CA PRO A 259 -0.70 -17.87 -9.69
C PRO A 259 -1.20 -18.41 -8.34
N ASN A 260 -1.06 -19.70 -8.13
CA ASN A 260 -1.38 -20.31 -6.85
C ASN A 260 -0.67 -19.60 -5.71
N LYS A 261 -1.43 -19.20 -4.69
CA LYS A 261 -0.84 -18.64 -3.49
C LYS A 261 -0.19 -19.76 -2.68
N PRO A 262 1.10 -19.72 -2.44
CA PRO A 262 1.73 -20.70 -1.58
C PRO A 262 1.19 -20.55 -0.14
N ILE A 263 0.91 -21.69 0.50
CA ILE A 263 0.54 -21.73 1.91
C ILE A 263 1.80 -21.41 2.71
N PRO A 264 1.77 -20.46 3.68
CA PRO A 264 2.93 -20.16 4.49
C PRO A 264 3.39 -21.36 5.34
N ILE A 265 4.68 -21.61 5.31
CA ILE A 265 5.35 -22.58 6.17
C ILE A 265 5.67 -21.86 7.49
N LYS A 266 4.99 -22.23 8.56
CA LYS A 266 5.21 -21.66 9.89
C LYS A 266 6.41 -22.36 10.55
N VAL A 267 7.44 -21.59 10.83
CA VAL A 267 8.67 -22.04 11.50
C VAL A 267 8.66 -21.50 12.92
N LYS A 268 8.41 -22.36 13.87
CA LYS A 268 8.39 -22.06 15.30
C LYS A 268 9.71 -22.48 15.93
N LEU A 269 10.51 -21.51 16.35
CA LEU A 269 11.84 -21.72 16.91
C LEU A 269 11.82 -21.51 18.43
N PRO A 270 12.41 -22.39 19.22
CA PRO A 270 12.65 -22.07 20.63
C PRO A 270 13.65 -20.90 20.72
N PRO A 271 13.43 -19.93 21.61
CA PRO A 271 14.41 -18.87 21.87
C PRO A 271 15.74 -19.50 22.32
N THR A 272 16.87 -18.84 22.04
CA THR A 272 18.12 -19.23 22.69
C THR A 272 18.03 -18.97 24.20
N LYS A 273 18.93 -19.58 24.98
CA LYS A 273 18.96 -19.38 26.45
C LYS A 273 19.07 -17.87 26.77
N GLU A 274 19.97 -17.20 26.09
CA GLU A 274 20.20 -15.76 26.28
C GLU A 274 19.00 -14.93 25.85
N GLN A 275 18.37 -15.26 24.70
CA GLN A 275 17.13 -14.58 24.29
C GLN A 275 16.03 -14.73 25.34
N GLN A 276 15.83 -15.94 25.88
CA GLN A 276 14.82 -16.19 26.90
C GLN A 276 15.11 -15.38 28.17
N GLN A 277 16.36 -15.36 28.64
CA GLN A 277 16.76 -14.57 29.81
C GLN A 277 16.46 -13.07 29.61
N HIS A 278 16.82 -12.50 28.46
CA HIS A 278 16.54 -11.09 28.18
C HIS A 278 15.03 -10.80 28.07
N LEU A 279 14.26 -11.72 27.49
CA LEU A 279 12.79 -11.59 27.45
C LEU A 279 12.19 -11.63 28.85
N ASP A 280 12.63 -12.57 29.70
CA ASP A 280 12.16 -12.70 31.07
C ASP A 280 12.52 -11.47 31.94
N MET A 281 13.75 -10.96 31.79
CA MET A 281 14.19 -9.73 32.46
C MET A 281 13.32 -8.53 32.03
N LEU A 282 13.12 -8.35 30.74
CA LEU A 282 12.28 -7.27 30.23
C LEU A 282 10.83 -7.40 30.67
N MET A 283 10.33 -8.62 30.81
CA MET A 283 8.94 -8.88 31.27
C MET A 283 8.78 -8.64 32.77
N LYS A 284 9.74 -9.07 33.58
CA LYS A 284 9.67 -9.01 35.04
C LYS A 284 10.05 -7.65 35.62
N TYR A 285 11.14 -7.05 35.11
CA TYR A 285 11.73 -5.87 35.70
C TYR A 285 11.52 -4.57 34.88
N PHE A 286 10.89 -4.63 33.71
CA PHE A 286 10.71 -3.50 32.80
C PHE A 286 12.03 -2.95 32.25
N GLU A 287 13.12 -3.72 32.37
CA GLU A 287 14.45 -3.33 31.98
C GLU A 287 15.26 -4.53 31.45
N THR A 288 16.36 -4.23 30.81
CA THR A 288 17.44 -5.15 30.48
C THR A 288 18.75 -4.53 30.97
N ASP A 289 19.87 -5.21 30.79
CA ASP A 289 21.20 -4.72 31.22
C ASP A 289 21.52 -3.27 30.77
N SER A 290 20.85 -2.79 29.73
CA SER A 290 21.14 -1.47 29.11
C SER A 290 19.91 -0.60 28.85
N ILE A 291 18.69 -1.06 29.14
CA ILE A 291 17.46 -0.38 28.69
C ILE A 291 16.37 -0.42 29.75
N ILE A 292 15.83 0.76 30.07
CA ILE A 292 14.66 0.92 30.96
C ILE A 292 13.45 1.35 30.11
N CYS A 293 12.34 0.59 30.18
CA CYS A 293 11.12 0.85 29.45
C CYS A 293 10.04 1.46 30.36
N LYS A 294 9.72 2.73 30.14
CA LYS A 294 8.72 3.45 30.93
C LYS A 294 7.26 3.21 30.46
N GLN A 295 7.07 2.91 29.19
CA GLN A 295 5.76 2.74 28.58
C GLN A 295 5.57 1.34 27.96
N PRO A 296 4.34 0.79 27.95
CA PRO A 296 4.08 -0.51 27.33
C PRO A 296 4.45 -0.61 25.83
N ILE A 297 4.35 0.50 25.09
CA ILE A 297 4.71 0.52 23.68
C ILE A 297 6.23 0.39 23.49
N ASP A 298 7.02 1.07 24.31
CA ASP A 298 8.48 0.98 24.27
C ASP A 298 8.92 -0.46 24.57
N ARG A 299 8.27 -1.06 25.56
CA ARG A 299 8.52 -2.45 25.98
C ARG A 299 8.18 -3.43 24.86
N LEU A 300 7.06 -3.25 24.18
CA LEU A 300 6.69 -4.08 23.04
C LEU A 300 7.73 -3.97 21.90
N VAL A 301 8.22 -2.78 21.61
CA VAL A 301 9.25 -2.58 20.58
C VAL A 301 10.54 -3.31 20.97
N ARG A 302 11.00 -3.16 22.23
CA ARG A 302 12.23 -3.84 22.73
C ARG A 302 12.06 -5.36 22.78
N TYR A 303 10.89 -5.82 23.23
CA TYR A 303 10.55 -7.24 23.21
C TYR A 303 10.69 -7.82 21.80
N ARG A 304 10.11 -7.17 20.81
CA ARG A 304 10.22 -7.58 19.40
C ARG A 304 11.66 -7.53 18.89
N GLN A 305 12.45 -6.53 19.29
CA GLN A 305 13.87 -6.47 18.93
C GLN A 305 14.66 -7.65 19.49
N ILE A 306 14.44 -8.03 20.76
CA ILE A 306 15.06 -9.21 21.36
C ILE A 306 14.62 -10.49 20.62
N CYS A 307 13.34 -10.59 20.24
CA CYS A 307 12.85 -11.73 19.45
C CYS A 307 13.52 -11.82 18.07
N GLN A 308 13.95 -10.71 17.49
CA GLN A 308 14.75 -10.76 16.26
C GLN A 308 16.19 -11.13 16.59
N ASP A 309 16.87 -10.29 17.35
CA ASP A 309 18.28 -10.52 17.75
C ASP A 309 18.64 -9.61 18.94
N PRO A 310 19.14 -10.16 20.05
CA PRO A 310 19.57 -9.37 21.22
C PRO A 310 20.63 -8.31 20.88
N ARG A 311 21.47 -8.55 19.89
CA ARG A 311 22.51 -7.61 19.44
C ARG A 311 21.95 -6.28 18.94
N LEU A 312 20.66 -6.21 18.54
CA LEU A 312 19.97 -4.95 18.17
C LEU A 312 19.88 -3.97 19.35
N LEU A 313 19.99 -4.46 20.55
CA LEU A 313 19.98 -3.70 21.81
C LEU A 313 21.32 -3.71 22.52
N ASN A 314 22.41 -4.09 21.83
CA ASN A 314 23.74 -4.30 22.41
C ASN A 314 23.78 -5.33 23.54
N LEU A 315 22.83 -6.26 23.57
CA LEU A 315 22.79 -7.37 24.53
C LEU A 315 23.62 -8.54 24.01
N LYS A 316 24.17 -9.31 24.94
CA LYS A 316 24.95 -10.53 24.62
C LYS A 316 23.99 -11.67 24.20
N GLY A 317 24.51 -12.58 23.38
CA GLY A 317 23.84 -13.80 22.96
C GLY A 317 23.52 -13.85 21.46
N GLY A 318 23.19 -15.05 21.00
CA GLY A 318 22.78 -15.29 19.62
C GLY A 318 21.26 -15.23 19.43
N SER A 319 20.83 -15.29 18.19
CA SER A 319 19.42 -15.29 17.79
C SER A 319 19.02 -16.62 17.17
N ALA A 320 17.92 -17.22 17.66
CA ALA A 320 17.38 -18.42 17.05
C ALA A 320 16.96 -18.20 15.58
N LYS A 321 16.45 -17.01 15.25
CA LYS A 321 16.07 -16.66 13.85
C LYS A 321 17.30 -16.49 12.96
N THR A 322 18.37 -15.86 13.48
CA THR A 322 19.63 -15.73 12.73
C THR A 322 20.25 -17.11 12.50
N ASN A 323 20.31 -17.95 13.52
CA ASN A 323 20.82 -19.33 13.40
C ASN A 323 20.01 -20.16 12.40
N TRP A 324 18.68 -20.00 12.38
CA TRP A 324 17.81 -20.64 11.39
C TRP A 324 18.11 -20.15 9.98
N LEU A 325 18.37 -18.86 9.81
CA LEU A 325 18.72 -18.31 8.50
C LEU A 325 20.07 -18.83 7.99
N ASP A 326 21.03 -19.04 8.88
CA ASP A 326 22.31 -19.67 8.53
C ASP A 326 22.13 -21.12 8.06
N MET A 327 21.17 -21.87 8.63
CA MET A 327 20.81 -23.20 8.11
C MET A 327 20.08 -23.09 6.79
N PHE A 328 19.17 -22.12 6.64
CA PHE A 328 18.46 -21.87 5.41
C PHE A 328 19.42 -21.60 4.24
N TYR A 329 20.49 -20.83 4.46
CA TYR A 329 21.51 -20.58 3.44
C TYR A 329 22.21 -21.86 2.98
N LYS A 330 22.39 -22.86 3.85
CA LYS A 330 23.00 -24.15 3.49
C LYS A 330 22.05 -25.02 2.66
N ASP A 331 20.76 -24.98 2.98
CA ASP A 331 19.75 -25.81 2.32
C ASP A 331 19.28 -25.24 0.98
N TYR A 332 19.28 -23.91 0.85
CA TYR A 332 18.70 -23.19 -0.29
C TYR A 332 19.67 -22.23 -0.97
N ALA A 333 20.96 -22.39 -0.73
CA ALA A 333 22.13 -21.70 -1.31
C ALA A 333 21.78 -20.52 -2.26
N GLU A 334 21.88 -20.72 -3.57
CA GLU A 334 21.72 -19.69 -4.58
C GLU A 334 20.25 -19.43 -5.00
N GLN A 335 19.27 -20.02 -4.31
CA GLN A 335 17.86 -19.82 -4.69
C GLN A 335 17.40 -18.40 -4.40
N PRO A 336 16.76 -17.75 -5.39
CA PRO A 336 16.35 -16.36 -5.25
C PRO A 336 15.40 -16.14 -4.07
N THR A 337 15.85 -15.36 -3.08
CA THR A 337 15.19 -15.22 -1.79
C THR A 337 14.98 -13.76 -1.40
N ILE A 338 13.80 -13.44 -0.85
CA ILE A 338 13.50 -12.15 -0.26
C ILE A 338 13.27 -12.33 1.23
N ILE A 339 13.99 -11.56 2.04
CA ILE A 339 13.94 -11.59 3.50
C ILE A 339 13.33 -10.28 4.01
N PHE A 340 12.22 -10.40 4.73
CA PHE A 340 11.46 -9.27 5.24
C PHE A 340 11.58 -9.12 6.75
N SER A 341 11.77 -7.86 7.18
CA SER A 341 11.61 -7.45 8.58
C SER A 341 11.09 -6.01 8.65
N THR A 342 10.48 -5.64 9.78
CA THR A 342 10.14 -4.25 10.09
C THR A 342 11.33 -3.46 10.64
N PHE A 343 12.38 -4.14 11.11
CA PHE A 343 13.59 -3.54 11.69
C PHE A 343 14.72 -3.44 10.66
N THR A 344 15.01 -2.22 10.21
CA THR A 344 16.11 -1.95 9.26
C THR A 344 17.47 -2.33 9.82
N SER A 345 17.69 -2.11 11.13
CA SER A 345 18.94 -2.49 11.81
C SER A 345 19.17 -4.01 11.78
N TYR A 346 18.10 -4.81 11.91
CA TYR A 346 18.21 -6.26 11.81
C TYR A 346 18.54 -6.69 10.38
N LEU A 347 17.90 -6.09 9.38
CA LEU A 347 18.22 -6.39 7.98
C LEU A 347 19.68 -6.06 7.64
N LYS A 348 20.22 -4.94 8.14
CA LYS A 348 21.65 -4.59 7.99
C LYS A 348 22.54 -5.66 8.61
N LEU A 349 22.26 -6.03 9.87
CA LEU A 349 23.04 -7.08 10.58
C LEU A 349 23.04 -8.41 9.82
N LEU A 350 21.89 -8.81 9.24
CA LEU A 350 21.78 -10.04 8.47
C LEU A 350 22.47 -9.94 7.11
N SER A 351 22.34 -8.78 6.44
CA SER A 351 22.96 -8.58 5.12
C SER A 351 24.48 -8.61 5.20
N ASP A 352 25.06 -8.07 6.27
CA ASP A 352 26.52 -8.07 6.49
C ASP A 352 27.09 -9.49 6.68
N SER A 353 26.27 -10.44 7.11
CA SER A 353 26.64 -11.85 7.28
C SER A 353 26.19 -12.76 6.13
N CYS A 354 25.52 -12.21 5.11
CA CYS A 354 25.02 -12.99 3.99
C CYS A 354 26.18 -13.51 3.10
N PRO A 355 26.30 -14.83 2.86
CA PRO A 355 27.40 -15.38 2.06
C PRO A 355 27.21 -15.24 0.55
N TYR A 356 26.08 -14.70 0.09
CA TYR A 356 25.72 -14.61 -1.31
C TYR A 356 25.54 -13.16 -1.78
N PRO A 357 25.62 -12.88 -3.09
CA PRO A 357 25.32 -11.55 -3.64
C PRO A 357 23.92 -11.08 -3.24
N TYR A 358 23.86 -9.92 -2.59
CA TYR A 358 22.62 -9.38 -2.05
C TYR A 358 22.39 -7.90 -2.36
N ALA A 359 21.18 -7.43 -2.08
CA ALA A 359 20.86 -6.03 -1.97
C ALA A 359 19.98 -5.75 -0.73
N LEU A 360 20.04 -4.51 -0.24
CA LEU A 360 19.26 -4.03 0.89
C LEU A 360 18.31 -2.94 0.44
N ILE A 361 17.00 -3.09 0.76
CA ILE A 361 15.94 -2.12 0.44
C ILE A 361 15.36 -1.57 1.72
N THR A 362 15.58 -0.28 1.96
CA THR A 362 15.10 0.45 3.12
C THR A 362 14.29 1.68 2.71
N GLY A 363 13.82 2.46 3.69
CA GLY A 363 13.15 3.74 3.42
C GLY A 363 14.07 4.79 2.78
N GLU A 364 15.39 4.63 2.90
CA GLU A 364 16.41 5.52 2.34
C GLU A 364 16.76 5.19 0.88
N THR A 365 16.44 3.97 0.41
CA THR A 365 16.74 3.53 -0.95
C THR A 365 15.92 4.32 -1.97
N SER A 366 16.59 5.04 -2.86
CA SER A 366 15.95 5.86 -3.90
C SER A 366 15.20 5.02 -4.94
N ASN A 367 14.31 5.65 -5.69
CA ASN A 367 13.54 4.95 -6.73
C ASN A 367 14.43 4.42 -7.87
N GLU A 368 15.52 5.13 -8.19
CA GLU A 368 16.49 4.71 -9.20
C GLU A 368 17.29 3.49 -8.73
N GLU A 369 17.75 3.51 -7.50
CA GLU A 369 18.43 2.36 -6.87
C GLU A 369 17.52 1.13 -6.79
N ARG A 370 16.24 1.31 -6.41
CA ARG A 370 15.25 0.21 -6.40
C ARG A 370 15.10 -0.44 -7.76
N LYS A 371 15.03 0.36 -8.82
CA LYS A 371 14.94 -0.14 -10.19
C LYS A 371 16.20 -0.89 -10.61
N THR A 372 17.37 -0.39 -10.22
CA THR A 372 18.65 -1.08 -10.43
C THR A 372 18.71 -2.42 -9.71
N ILE A 373 18.30 -2.46 -8.44
CA ILE A 373 18.22 -3.69 -7.63
C ILE A 373 17.24 -4.68 -8.28
N GLU A 374 16.05 -4.21 -8.69
CA GLU A 374 15.07 -5.04 -9.39
C GLU A 374 15.67 -5.67 -10.64
N THR A 375 16.35 -4.87 -11.48
CA THR A 375 16.98 -5.37 -12.72
C THR A 375 18.06 -6.41 -12.41
N LYS A 376 18.96 -6.13 -11.46
CA LYS A 376 20.02 -7.09 -11.06
C LYS A 376 19.43 -8.39 -10.50
N PHE A 377 18.39 -8.29 -9.69
CA PHE A 377 17.71 -9.46 -9.14
C PHE A 377 17.03 -10.29 -10.25
N GLN A 378 16.33 -9.63 -11.18
CA GLN A 378 15.65 -10.31 -12.28
C GLN A 378 16.63 -10.99 -13.25
N ASN A 379 17.82 -10.40 -13.43
CA ASN A 379 18.88 -10.97 -14.28
C ASN A 379 19.72 -12.06 -13.59
N GLY A 380 19.57 -12.24 -12.27
CA GLY A 380 20.33 -13.24 -11.52
C GLY A 380 21.72 -12.78 -11.06
N GLU A 381 22.03 -11.49 -11.14
CA GLU A 381 23.28 -10.92 -10.63
C GLU A 381 23.32 -10.90 -9.09
N ILE A 382 22.13 -10.81 -8.45
CA ILE A 382 21.96 -10.94 -7.02
C ILE A 382 20.85 -11.97 -6.73
N ASN A 383 21.03 -12.76 -5.66
CA ASN A 383 20.06 -13.80 -5.28
C ASN A 383 19.30 -13.47 -3.99
N TYR A 384 19.84 -12.61 -3.15
CA TYR A 384 19.20 -12.25 -1.88
C TYR A 384 18.81 -10.78 -1.83
N ILE A 385 17.58 -10.50 -1.39
CA ILE A 385 17.10 -9.14 -1.11
C ILE A 385 16.67 -9.09 0.36
N PHE A 386 17.28 -8.20 1.12
CA PHE A 386 16.84 -7.83 2.45
C PHE A 386 15.96 -6.58 2.35
N ALA A 387 14.70 -6.68 2.75
CA ALA A 387 13.74 -5.62 2.50
C ALA A 387 12.93 -5.25 3.75
N ASN A 388 12.93 -3.94 4.08
CA ASN A 388 12.00 -3.44 5.07
C ASN A 388 10.57 -3.52 4.50
N ILE A 389 9.62 -4.09 5.26
CA ILE A 389 8.25 -4.32 4.82
C ILE A 389 7.59 -3.04 4.30
N LYS A 390 7.76 -1.91 5.01
CA LYS A 390 7.19 -0.62 4.58
C LYS A 390 7.83 -0.09 3.30
N ALA A 391 9.11 -0.34 3.09
CA ALA A 391 9.83 0.08 1.89
C ALA A 391 9.51 -0.81 0.68
N ALA A 392 9.34 -2.11 0.90
CA ALA A 392 9.13 -3.09 -0.17
C ALA A 392 7.70 -3.09 -0.74
N LYS A 393 6.73 -2.46 -0.08
CA LYS A 393 5.37 -2.35 -0.62
C LYS A 393 5.28 -1.50 -1.88
N GLU A 394 6.30 -0.72 -2.18
CA GLU A 394 6.32 0.26 -3.26
C GLU A 394 7.08 -0.25 -4.50
N ASN A 395 6.37 -0.37 -5.62
CA ASN A 395 6.84 -0.53 -7.02
C ASN A 395 8.06 -1.42 -7.29
N LEU A 396 8.10 -2.62 -6.74
CA LEU A 396 9.09 -3.62 -7.08
C LEU A 396 8.41 -4.84 -7.70
N THR A 397 9.01 -5.40 -8.73
CA THR A 397 8.64 -6.70 -9.30
C THR A 397 9.74 -7.70 -8.97
N LEU A 398 9.48 -8.59 -8.03
CA LEU A 398 10.45 -9.56 -7.52
C LEU A 398 9.95 -10.99 -7.80
N ASP A 399 9.39 -11.20 -8.98
CA ASP A 399 8.72 -12.44 -9.35
C ASP A 399 9.68 -13.60 -9.69
N ARG A 400 11.00 -13.32 -9.82
CA ARG A 400 12.03 -14.35 -9.88
C ARG A 400 12.18 -15.10 -8.55
N ALA A 401 11.88 -14.46 -7.41
CA ALA A 401 12.08 -15.07 -6.10
C ALA A 401 11.32 -16.38 -5.95
N GLU A 402 11.99 -17.38 -5.40
CA GLU A 402 11.44 -18.70 -5.05
C GLU A 402 11.05 -18.76 -3.58
N HIS A 403 11.81 -18.07 -2.74
CA HIS A 403 11.57 -17.99 -1.31
C HIS A 403 11.23 -16.55 -0.87
N LYS A 404 10.28 -16.49 0.05
CA LYS A 404 9.95 -15.28 0.79
C LYS A 404 9.92 -15.60 2.28
N ILE A 405 10.77 -14.92 3.05
CA ILE A 405 10.95 -15.15 4.47
C ILE A 405 10.46 -13.92 5.24
N PHE A 406 9.51 -14.09 6.13
CA PHE A 406 9.15 -13.10 7.12
C PHE A 406 9.79 -13.46 8.46
N LEU A 407 10.81 -12.71 8.83
CA LEU A 407 11.45 -12.84 10.15
C LEU A 407 10.68 -12.06 11.22
N ASP A 408 9.92 -11.06 10.80
CA ASP A 408 9.10 -10.22 11.66
C ASP A 408 7.91 -9.69 10.86
N LYS A 409 6.74 -9.69 11.48
CA LYS A 409 5.53 -9.05 10.95
C LYS A 409 4.93 -8.13 12.01
N TYR A 410 4.47 -6.96 11.59
CA TYR A 410 3.77 -6.04 12.49
C TYR A 410 2.82 -5.14 11.67
N PRO A 411 1.63 -4.77 12.21
CA PRO A 411 0.67 -3.94 11.48
C PRO A 411 1.27 -2.61 10.98
N PRO A 412 0.69 -2.03 9.90
CA PRO A 412 -0.59 -2.40 9.30
C PRO A 412 -0.52 -3.61 8.38
N LEU A 413 -1.53 -4.47 8.46
CA LEU A 413 -1.64 -5.68 7.63
C LEU A 413 -1.57 -5.38 6.13
N GLY A 414 -2.12 -4.24 5.70
CA GLY A 414 -2.06 -3.81 4.30
C GLY A 414 -0.64 -3.68 3.76
N ASP A 415 0.32 -3.22 4.55
CA ASP A 415 1.73 -3.09 4.15
C ASP A 415 2.35 -4.48 3.95
N ILE A 416 2.03 -5.43 4.83
CA ILE A 416 2.50 -6.82 4.75
C ILE A 416 1.94 -7.51 3.49
N LEU A 417 0.65 -7.33 3.22
CA LEU A 417 0.00 -7.88 2.04
C LEU A 417 0.59 -7.28 0.75
N GLN A 418 0.78 -5.97 0.68
CA GLN A 418 1.38 -5.32 -0.48
C GLN A 418 2.81 -5.79 -0.74
N ALA A 419 3.66 -5.84 0.31
CA ALA A 419 5.02 -6.38 0.19
C ALA A 419 5.00 -7.85 -0.24
N SER A 420 4.07 -8.64 0.31
CA SER A 420 3.88 -10.04 -0.05
C SER A 420 3.55 -10.24 -1.53
N GLU A 421 2.79 -9.35 -2.13
CA GLU A 421 2.36 -9.46 -3.52
C GLU A 421 3.47 -9.19 -4.54
N ARG A 422 4.55 -8.51 -4.15
CA ARG A 422 5.72 -8.29 -5.03
C ARG A 422 6.45 -9.58 -5.41
N PHE A 423 6.26 -10.62 -4.62
CA PHE A 423 6.78 -11.96 -4.84
C PHE A 423 5.97 -12.78 -5.87
N THR A 424 4.73 -12.42 -6.14
CA THR A 424 3.84 -13.19 -7.01
C THR A 424 4.19 -12.97 -8.48
N ALA A 425 4.31 -14.05 -9.26
CA ALA A 425 4.66 -13.96 -10.66
C ALA A 425 3.65 -13.13 -11.47
N THR A 426 4.17 -12.16 -12.22
CA THR A 426 3.40 -11.33 -13.14
C THR A 426 3.58 -11.79 -14.59
N GLN A 427 4.70 -12.45 -14.90
CA GLN A 427 5.01 -12.99 -16.21
C GLN A 427 4.54 -14.45 -16.32
N GLU A 428 3.94 -14.80 -17.43
CA GLU A 428 3.42 -16.15 -17.71
C GLU A 428 4.52 -17.21 -17.57
N SER A 429 5.73 -16.92 -18.07
CA SER A 429 6.91 -17.80 -18.01
C SER A 429 7.37 -18.13 -16.58
N ARG A 430 6.94 -17.36 -15.58
CA ARG A 430 7.34 -17.51 -14.17
C ARG A 430 6.22 -18.03 -13.26
N LYS A 431 5.04 -18.27 -13.80
CA LYS A 431 3.90 -18.79 -13.01
C LYS A 431 4.17 -20.19 -12.42
N ASN A 432 4.95 -21.00 -13.10
CA ASN A 432 5.27 -22.37 -12.69
C ASN A 432 6.48 -22.49 -11.75
N ILE A 433 7.14 -21.38 -11.41
CA ILE A 433 8.23 -21.40 -10.43
C ILE A 433 7.63 -21.72 -9.05
N PRO A 434 8.06 -22.78 -8.37
CA PRO A 434 7.59 -23.09 -7.03
C PRO A 434 7.88 -21.94 -6.08
N LYS A 435 6.87 -21.50 -5.36
CA LYS A 435 6.99 -20.38 -4.41
C LYS A 435 6.81 -20.89 -3.00
N LYS A 436 7.72 -20.58 -2.09
CA LYS A 436 7.64 -20.90 -0.66
C LYS A 436 7.61 -19.64 0.18
N ILE A 437 6.68 -19.58 1.11
CA ILE A 437 6.58 -18.48 2.10
C ILE A 437 6.95 -19.07 3.45
N TRP A 438 7.89 -18.43 4.13
CA TRP A 438 8.35 -18.83 5.45
C TRP A 438 7.96 -17.76 6.47
N GLU A 439 7.29 -18.16 7.53
CA GLU A 439 6.93 -17.31 8.65
C GLU A 439 7.67 -17.78 9.88
N VAL A 440 8.75 -17.06 10.20
CA VAL A 440 9.69 -17.48 11.26
C VAL A 440 9.38 -16.71 12.54
N MET A 441 9.01 -17.43 13.59
CA MET A 441 8.60 -16.87 14.86
C MET A 441 9.23 -17.63 16.03
N LEU A 442 9.37 -16.96 17.17
CA LEU A 442 9.79 -17.61 18.40
C LEU A 442 8.59 -18.27 19.08
N ALA A 443 8.69 -19.57 19.31
CA ALA A 443 7.66 -20.38 19.94
C ALA A 443 7.42 -19.97 21.39
N ASN A 444 6.15 -20.05 21.84
CA ASN A 444 5.72 -19.75 23.20
C ASN A 444 6.04 -18.32 23.66
N THR A 445 6.16 -17.37 22.73
CA THR A 445 6.43 -15.96 23.00
C THR A 445 5.32 -15.05 22.45
N PHE A 446 5.35 -13.77 22.79
CA PHE A 446 4.45 -12.81 22.21
C PHE A 446 4.72 -12.59 20.70
N ASP A 447 5.90 -12.92 20.19
CA ASP A 447 6.22 -12.91 18.76
C ASP A 447 5.26 -13.84 18.00
N GLU A 448 5.05 -15.07 18.50
CA GLU A 448 4.08 -16.01 17.92
C GLU A 448 2.64 -15.47 17.97
N GLN A 449 2.26 -14.82 19.10
CA GLN A 449 0.92 -14.24 19.25
C GLN A 449 0.66 -13.10 18.25
N ILE A 450 1.68 -12.33 17.86
CA ILE A 450 1.55 -11.29 16.82
C ILE A 450 1.15 -11.92 15.47
N TYR A 451 1.76 -13.05 15.09
CA TYR A 451 1.40 -13.73 13.84
C TYR A 451 -0.06 -14.22 13.87
N THR A 452 -0.49 -14.81 14.98
CA THR A 452 -1.89 -15.23 15.16
C THR A 452 -2.85 -14.05 15.11
N ALA A 453 -2.53 -12.95 15.78
CA ALA A 453 -3.35 -11.74 15.77
C ALA A 453 -3.49 -11.13 14.36
N LEU A 454 -2.43 -11.19 13.54
CA LEU A 454 -2.47 -10.74 12.14
C LEU A 454 -3.35 -11.63 11.26
N GLU A 455 -3.38 -12.94 11.50
CA GLU A 455 -4.29 -13.87 10.81
C GLU A 455 -5.75 -13.54 11.13
N GLU A 456 -6.04 -13.12 12.36
CA GLU A 456 -7.35 -12.65 12.80
C GLU A 456 -7.65 -11.19 12.37
N SER A 457 -6.79 -10.57 11.55
CA SER A 457 -6.92 -9.19 11.08
C SER A 457 -6.97 -8.14 12.21
N LYS A 458 -6.33 -8.41 13.35
CA LYS A 458 -6.24 -7.48 14.47
C LYS A 458 -5.44 -6.23 14.12
N THR A 459 -5.83 -5.10 14.71
CA THR A 459 -5.16 -3.81 14.53
C THR A 459 -3.93 -3.69 15.43
N GLU A 460 -3.09 -2.68 15.16
CA GLU A 460 -1.95 -2.34 16.04
C GLU A 460 -2.41 -2.07 17.50
N THR A 461 -3.55 -1.42 17.65
CA THR A 461 -4.15 -1.14 18.98
C THR A 461 -4.54 -2.43 19.69
N ASP A 462 -5.12 -3.40 18.98
CA ASP A 462 -5.50 -4.70 19.53
C ASP A 462 -4.27 -5.47 19.99
N ILE A 463 -3.21 -5.49 19.17
CA ILE A 463 -1.95 -6.14 19.53
C ILE A 463 -1.30 -5.50 20.75
N LEU A 464 -1.31 -4.17 20.84
CA LEU A 464 -0.78 -3.47 22.01
C LEU A 464 -1.59 -3.80 23.28
N ASN A 465 -2.92 -3.88 23.17
CA ASN A 465 -3.78 -4.25 24.30
C ASN A 465 -3.55 -5.71 24.72
N ASN A 466 -3.39 -6.63 23.76
CA ASN A 466 -3.03 -8.02 24.05
C ASN A 466 -1.68 -8.11 24.73
N PHE A 467 -0.70 -7.30 24.30
CA PHE A 467 0.60 -7.24 24.97
C PHE A 467 0.51 -6.74 26.42
N LYS A 468 -0.30 -5.72 26.68
CA LYS A 468 -0.56 -5.24 28.07
C LYS A 468 -1.15 -6.34 28.95
N ASN A 469 -2.00 -7.21 28.40
CA ASN A 469 -2.55 -8.35 29.13
C ASN A 469 -1.51 -9.47 29.30
N TYR A 470 -0.64 -9.66 28.33
CA TYR A 470 0.49 -10.59 28.42
C TYR A 470 1.53 -10.17 29.48
N LEU A 471 1.59 -8.87 29.82
CA LEU A 471 2.45 -8.30 30.85
C LEU A 471 1.91 -8.52 32.30
N LYS A 472 0.65 -8.92 32.48
CA LYS A 472 0.02 -9.19 33.78
C LYS A 472 0.27 -10.63 34.20
#